data_c57d0efd5faa2f43eab1e6969266cab7
#
_entry.id   c57d0efd5faa2f43eab1e6969266cab7
#
_cell.length_a   1.000
_cell.length_b   1.000
_cell.length_c   1.000
_cell.angle_alpha   90.00
_cell.angle_beta   90.00
_cell.angle_gamma   90.00
#
_symmetry.space_group_name_H-M   'P 1'
#
loop_
_entity.id
_entity.type
_entity.pdbx_description
1 polymer ?
#
loop_
_entity_poly.entity_id
_entity_poly.type
_entity_poly.pdbx_seq_one_letter_code
_entity_poly.pdbx_strand_id
1 'polypeptide(L)'
;VALDLTEEWKNLAGVEPVQGCIVVRKDYFEQNKTAVRLFLKEYNAAVDYTNANQAETAELMAKYEIIPSAAIAEKAIDKCNIVCYRDDAMRTAAEAMLQVLYDANPKSVGGAMPGDDFYYNDANK
;
A
#
# COMPACT_ATOMS: atom_id res chain seq x y z
N VAL A 1 5.06 21.29 12.00
CA VAL A 1 5.79 20.04 11.76
C VAL A 1 7.24 20.41 11.53
N ALA A 2 8.16 19.81 12.27
CA ALA A 2 9.59 20.11 12.16
C ALA A 2 10.26 19.31 11.01
N LEU A 3 9.69 18.18 10.65
CA LEU A 3 10.19 17.28 9.61
C LEU A 3 8.99 16.51 9.00
N ASP A 4 8.93 16.43 7.69
CA ASP A 4 7.99 15.56 6.97
C ASP A 4 8.74 14.30 6.51
N LEU A 5 8.41 13.16 7.11
CA LEU A 5 9.11 11.90 6.81
C LEU A 5 8.84 11.39 5.40
N THR A 6 7.70 11.73 4.79
CA THR A 6 7.39 11.37 3.41
C THR A 6 8.32 12.10 2.44
N GLU A 7 8.49 13.41 2.64
CA GLU A 7 9.40 14.23 1.82
C GLU A 7 10.86 13.80 2.00
N GLU A 8 11.28 13.55 3.24
CA GLU A 8 12.66 13.10 3.52
C GLU A 8 12.93 11.72 2.89
N TRP A 9 11.96 10.80 2.97
CA TRP A 9 12.07 9.49 2.31
C TRP A 9 12.16 9.64 0.79
N LYS A 10 11.31 10.44 0.18
CA LYS A 10 11.31 10.70 -1.25
C LYS A 10 12.64 11.26 -1.74
N ASN A 11 13.22 12.20 -0.97
CA ASN A 11 14.53 12.75 -1.24
C ASN A 11 15.64 11.69 -1.16
N LEU A 12 15.54 10.74 -0.24
CA LEU A 12 16.51 9.67 -0.04
C LEU A 12 16.38 8.55 -1.06
N ALA A 13 15.17 8.04 -1.26
CA ALA A 13 14.90 6.82 -2.02
C ALA A 13 14.39 7.08 -3.45
N GLY A 14 14.02 8.31 -3.78
CA GLY A 14 13.47 8.68 -5.10
C GLY A 14 12.05 8.19 -5.35
N VAL A 15 11.42 7.56 -4.38
CA VAL A 15 10.05 7.01 -4.43
C VAL A 15 9.29 7.33 -3.15
N GLU A 16 7.96 7.23 -3.19
CA GLU A 16 7.13 7.39 -1.99
C GLU A 16 7.34 6.21 -1.00
N PRO A 17 7.23 6.45 0.32
CA PRO A 17 7.37 5.39 1.31
C PRO A 17 6.20 4.40 1.24
N VAL A 18 6.50 3.11 1.32
CA VAL A 18 5.50 2.04 1.41
C VAL A 18 5.29 1.70 2.88
N GLN A 19 4.15 2.09 3.45
CA GLN A 19 3.83 1.80 4.85
C GLN A 19 2.90 0.60 5.04
N GLY A 20 2.16 0.24 3.99
CA GLY A 20 1.26 -0.91 4.00
C GLY A 20 1.23 -1.59 2.65
N CYS A 21 0.96 -2.90 2.65
CA CYS A 21 0.79 -3.67 1.44
C CYS A 21 -0.25 -4.78 1.64
N ILE A 22 -0.83 -5.23 0.54
CA ILE A 22 -1.66 -6.43 0.51
C ILE A 22 -0.75 -7.59 0.18
N VAL A 23 -0.84 -8.66 0.96
CA VAL A 23 -0.15 -9.92 0.70
C VAL A 23 -1.16 -11.06 0.53
N VAL A 24 -0.84 -12.00 -0.34
CA VAL A 24 -1.63 -13.20 -0.56
C VAL A 24 -0.70 -14.42 -0.49
N ARG A 25 -1.18 -15.50 0.13
CA ARG A 25 -0.41 -16.75 0.11
C ARG A 25 -0.39 -17.33 -1.31
N LYS A 26 0.76 -17.83 -1.72
CA LYS A 26 0.98 -18.37 -3.09
C LYS A 26 0.02 -19.51 -3.42
N ASP A 27 -0.19 -20.43 -2.50
CA ASP A 27 -1.12 -21.57 -2.68
C ASP A 27 -2.57 -21.11 -2.86
N TYR A 28 -3.02 -20.11 -2.08
CA TYR A 28 -4.33 -19.51 -2.24
C TYR A 28 -4.48 -18.81 -3.59
N PHE A 29 -3.48 -18.01 -3.95
CA PHE A 29 -3.48 -17.29 -5.23
C PHE A 29 -3.60 -18.25 -6.42
N GLU A 30 -2.80 -19.32 -6.46
CA GLU A 30 -2.82 -20.29 -7.55
C GLU A 30 -4.20 -20.96 -7.74
N GLN A 31 -4.93 -21.16 -6.67
CA GLN A 31 -6.26 -21.76 -6.69
C GLN A 31 -7.39 -20.75 -6.93
N ASN A 32 -7.15 -19.46 -6.70
CA ASN A 32 -8.19 -18.42 -6.66
C ASN A 32 -7.83 -17.16 -7.46
N LYS A 33 -7.14 -17.31 -8.59
CA LYS A 33 -6.65 -16.16 -9.41
C LYS A 33 -7.75 -15.14 -9.73
N THR A 34 -8.93 -15.62 -10.14
CA THR A 34 -10.07 -14.75 -10.47
C THR A 34 -10.54 -13.95 -9.26
N ALA A 35 -10.63 -14.58 -8.09
CA ALA A 35 -11.05 -13.90 -6.87
C ALA A 35 -10.04 -12.81 -6.45
N VAL A 36 -8.75 -13.09 -6.56
CA VAL A 36 -7.70 -12.11 -6.26
C VAL A 36 -7.74 -10.92 -7.22
N ARG A 37 -7.94 -11.15 -8.52
CA ARG A 37 -8.10 -10.08 -9.51
C ARG A 37 -9.32 -9.19 -9.22
N LEU A 38 -10.46 -9.81 -8.92
CA LEU A 38 -11.68 -9.06 -8.57
C LEU A 38 -11.45 -8.24 -7.30
N PHE A 39 -10.86 -8.83 -6.27
CA PHE A 39 -10.51 -8.12 -5.05
C PHE A 39 -9.62 -6.91 -5.33
N LEU A 40 -8.54 -7.06 -6.11
CA LEU A 40 -7.64 -5.95 -6.43
C LEU A 40 -8.32 -4.86 -7.24
N LYS A 41 -9.25 -5.22 -8.15
CA LYS A 41 -10.07 -4.27 -8.89
C LYS A 41 -10.95 -3.43 -7.95
N GLU A 42 -11.69 -4.09 -7.06
CA GLU A 42 -12.57 -3.42 -6.10
C GLU A 42 -11.78 -2.60 -5.08
N TYR A 43 -10.63 -3.12 -4.65
CA TYR A 43 -9.73 -2.38 -3.75
C TYR A 43 -9.23 -1.08 -4.39
N ASN A 44 -8.77 -1.13 -5.64
CA ASN A 44 -8.37 0.07 -6.37
C ASN A 44 -9.53 1.07 -6.49
N ALA A 45 -10.72 0.60 -6.86
CA ALA A 45 -11.91 1.46 -6.94
C ALA A 45 -12.26 2.09 -5.59
N ALA A 46 -12.09 1.36 -4.49
CA ALA A 46 -12.29 1.89 -3.14
C ALA A 46 -11.27 2.98 -2.77
N VAL A 47 -10.00 2.82 -3.19
CA VAL A 47 -8.97 3.87 -3.00
C VAL A 47 -9.31 5.12 -3.79
N ASP A 48 -9.70 4.97 -5.07
CA ASP A 48 -10.11 6.09 -5.93
C ASP A 48 -11.33 6.80 -5.35
N TYR A 49 -12.32 6.02 -4.88
CA TYR A 49 -13.51 6.56 -4.22
C TYR A 49 -13.17 7.35 -2.95
N THR A 50 -12.31 6.81 -2.11
CA THR A 50 -11.85 7.45 -0.86
C THR A 50 -11.25 8.83 -1.14
N ASN A 51 -10.38 8.93 -2.14
CA ASN A 51 -9.73 10.18 -2.49
C ASN A 51 -10.68 11.20 -3.13
N ALA A 52 -11.68 10.72 -3.87
CA ALA A 52 -12.68 11.58 -4.53
C ALA A 52 -13.83 12.02 -3.59
N ASN A 53 -14.12 11.27 -2.51
CA ASN A 53 -15.30 11.44 -1.66
C ASN A 53 -14.92 11.41 -0.18
N GLN A 54 -13.99 12.27 0.23
CA GLN A 54 -13.38 12.23 1.56
C GLN A 54 -14.40 12.41 2.72
N ALA A 55 -15.35 13.32 2.60
CA ALA A 55 -16.37 13.53 3.64
C ALA A 55 -17.24 12.28 3.86
N GLU A 56 -17.73 11.67 2.77
CA GLU A 56 -18.53 10.45 2.86
C GLU A 56 -17.68 9.26 3.38
N THR A 57 -16.42 9.15 2.92
CA THR A 57 -15.49 8.15 3.42
C THR A 57 -15.24 8.33 4.92
N ALA A 58 -15.09 9.56 5.41
CA ALA A 58 -14.90 9.84 6.82
C ALA A 58 -16.12 9.40 7.67
N GLU A 59 -17.33 9.58 7.16
CA GLU A 59 -18.53 9.07 7.80
C GLU A 59 -18.59 7.54 7.84
N LEU A 60 -18.18 6.88 6.73
CA LEU A 60 -18.07 5.43 6.69
C LEU A 60 -17.01 4.91 7.67
N MET A 61 -15.86 5.57 7.78
CA MET A 61 -14.82 5.21 8.74
C MET A 61 -15.32 5.28 10.19
N ALA A 62 -16.09 6.31 10.52
CA ALA A 62 -16.71 6.43 11.84
C ALA A 62 -17.80 5.38 12.06
N LYS A 63 -18.65 5.14 11.06
CA LYS A 63 -19.72 4.13 11.11
C LYS A 63 -19.19 2.72 11.34
N TYR A 64 -18.07 2.38 10.73
CA TYR A 64 -17.43 1.07 10.88
C TYR A 64 -16.36 1.04 12.00
N GLU A 65 -16.32 2.06 12.83
CA GLU A 65 -15.43 2.15 14.01
C GLU A 65 -13.92 2.04 13.65
N ILE A 66 -13.55 2.41 12.42
CA ILE A 66 -12.14 2.45 11.97
C ILE A 66 -11.43 3.63 12.63
N ILE A 67 -12.12 4.78 12.67
CA ILE A 67 -11.67 6.01 13.33
C ILE A 67 -12.80 6.48 14.28
N PRO A 68 -12.49 7.03 15.46
CA PRO A 68 -13.49 7.38 16.47
C PRO A 68 -14.54 8.42 16.02
N SER A 69 -14.21 9.29 15.06
CA SER A 69 -15.17 10.28 14.55
C SER A 69 -14.89 10.67 13.10
N ALA A 70 -15.94 10.99 12.34
CA ALA A 70 -15.86 11.47 10.98
C ALA A 70 -15.02 12.75 10.86
N ALA A 71 -15.15 13.70 11.79
CA ALA A 71 -14.39 14.94 11.77
C ALA A 71 -12.86 14.74 11.94
N ILE A 72 -12.44 13.69 12.65
CA ILE A 72 -11.03 13.31 12.75
C ILE A 72 -10.59 12.63 11.46
N ALA A 73 -11.37 11.70 10.93
CA ALA A 73 -11.07 10.97 9.69
C ALA A 73 -10.92 11.92 8.50
N GLU A 74 -11.85 12.85 8.30
CA GLU A 74 -11.83 13.83 7.20
C GLU A 74 -10.54 14.67 7.19
N LYS A 75 -10.06 15.09 8.36
CA LYS A 75 -8.79 15.84 8.48
C LYS A 75 -7.54 14.98 8.27
N ALA A 76 -7.67 13.67 8.42
CA ALA A 76 -6.55 12.73 8.32
C ALA A 76 -6.36 12.16 6.90
N ILE A 77 -7.43 11.98 6.13
CA ILE A 77 -7.43 11.30 4.82
C ILE A 77 -6.36 11.90 3.90
N ASP A 78 -6.33 13.21 3.71
CA ASP A 78 -5.33 13.89 2.86
C ASP A 78 -3.88 13.64 3.28
N LYS A 79 -3.65 13.36 4.56
CA LYS A 79 -2.32 13.16 5.13
C LYS A 79 -1.90 11.70 5.19
N CYS A 80 -2.84 10.79 4.93
CA CYS A 80 -2.57 9.35 4.95
C CYS A 80 -1.96 8.84 3.65
N ASN A 81 -1.93 9.66 2.59
CA ASN A 81 -1.40 9.28 1.27
C ASN A 81 -1.95 7.92 0.81
N ILE A 82 -3.28 7.81 0.78
CA ILE A 82 -3.97 6.56 0.44
C ILE A 82 -3.86 6.32 -1.07
N VAL A 83 -3.02 5.37 -1.46
CA VAL A 83 -2.73 5.02 -2.85
C VAL A 83 -2.80 3.51 -3.08
N CYS A 84 -3.01 3.10 -4.32
CA CYS A 84 -2.94 1.71 -4.74
C CYS A 84 -1.93 1.59 -5.89
N TYR A 85 -0.67 1.35 -5.56
CA TYR A 85 0.33 1.02 -6.57
C TYR A 85 0.14 -0.43 -7.05
N ARG A 86 0.33 -0.64 -8.36
CA ARG A 86 0.22 -1.95 -9.01
C ARG A 86 1.40 -2.18 -9.94
N ASP A 87 1.62 -3.44 -10.28
CA ASP A 87 2.59 -3.88 -11.28
C ASP A 87 3.99 -3.27 -11.05
N ASP A 88 4.58 -2.66 -12.05
CA ASP A 88 5.94 -2.12 -11.96
C ASP A 88 6.08 -0.96 -10.96
N ALA A 89 5.05 -0.12 -10.82
CA ALA A 89 5.07 0.96 -9.83
C ALA A 89 5.06 0.41 -8.39
N MET A 90 4.24 -0.60 -8.12
CA MET A 90 4.21 -1.31 -6.84
C MET A 90 5.56 -1.97 -6.56
N ARG A 91 6.12 -2.70 -7.54
CA ARG A 91 7.40 -3.37 -7.40
C ARG A 91 8.52 -2.36 -7.08
N THR A 92 8.62 -1.28 -7.85
CA THR A 92 9.66 -0.25 -7.66
C THR A 92 9.61 0.35 -6.25
N ALA A 93 8.41 0.72 -5.77
CA ALA A 93 8.24 1.29 -4.44
C ALA A 93 8.55 0.26 -3.33
N ALA A 94 8.08 -0.97 -3.48
CA ALA A 94 8.32 -2.05 -2.52
C ALA A 94 9.81 -2.43 -2.45
N GLU A 95 10.49 -2.58 -3.58
CA GLU A 95 11.91 -2.90 -3.62
C GLU A 95 12.76 -1.81 -2.96
N ALA A 96 12.46 -0.53 -3.20
CA ALA A 96 13.17 0.57 -2.54
C ALA A 96 13.03 0.52 -1.01
N MET A 97 11.83 0.24 -0.50
CA MET A 97 11.60 0.08 0.94
C MET A 97 12.32 -1.14 1.50
N LEU A 98 12.20 -2.29 0.82
CA LEU A 98 12.86 -3.53 1.24
C LEU A 98 14.38 -3.41 1.22
N GLN A 99 14.96 -2.67 0.25
CA GLN A 99 16.39 -2.44 0.18
C GLN A 99 16.91 -1.66 1.39
N VAL A 100 16.23 -0.58 1.78
CA VAL A 100 16.60 0.17 2.99
C VAL A 100 16.54 -0.70 4.24
N LEU A 101 15.49 -1.53 4.36
CA LEU A 101 15.37 -2.47 5.48
C LEU A 101 16.47 -3.54 5.45
N TYR A 102 16.79 -4.06 4.27
CA TYR A 102 17.86 -5.05 4.09
C TYR A 102 19.23 -4.49 4.47
N ASP A 103 19.55 -3.26 4.01
CA ASP A 103 20.82 -2.60 4.29
C ASP A 103 21.00 -2.31 5.80
N ALA A 104 19.91 -1.95 6.46
CA ALA A 104 19.90 -1.75 7.91
C ALA A 104 20.03 -3.07 8.68
N ASN A 105 19.31 -4.10 8.28
CA ASN A 105 19.35 -5.44 8.88
C ASN A 105 18.76 -6.48 7.92
N PRO A 106 19.57 -7.34 7.27
CA PRO A 106 19.09 -8.35 6.34
C PRO A 106 18.01 -9.28 6.91
N LYS A 107 18.03 -9.55 8.21
CA LYS A 107 17.01 -10.41 8.86
C LYS A 107 15.61 -9.79 8.84
N SER A 108 15.48 -8.47 8.71
CA SER A 108 14.17 -7.80 8.65
C SER A 108 13.35 -8.17 7.40
N VAL A 109 14.04 -8.59 6.35
CA VAL A 109 13.43 -9.04 5.07
C VAL A 109 13.64 -10.54 4.81
N GLY A 110 13.91 -11.32 5.84
CA GLY A 110 14.09 -12.77 5.72
C GLY A 110 15.49 -13.22 5.33
N GLY A 111 16.49 -12.34 5.35
CA GLY A 111 17.91 -12.63 5.07
C GLY A 111 18.35 -12.43 3.63
N ALA A 112 17.41 -12.25 2.70
CA ALA A 112 17.69 -11.95 1.30
C ALA A 112 16.56 -11.10 0.71
N MET A 113 16.86 -10.31 -0.33
CA MET A 113 15.85 -9.60 -1.11
C MET A 113 14.94 -10.59 -1.84
N PRO A 114 13.62 -10.33 -1.92
CA PRO A 114 12.69 -11.19 -2.62
C PRO A 114 13.00 -11.32 -4.12
N GLY A 115 12.74 -12.51 -4.67
CA GLY A 115 12.82 -12.75 -6.13
C GLY A 115 11.56 -12.27 -6.88
N ASP A 116 11.57 -12.44 -8.20
CA ASP A 116 10.50 -11.97 -9.11
C ASP A 116 9.12 -12.56 -8.78
N ASP A 117 9.07 -13.76 -8.26
CA ASP A 117 7.84 -14.47 -7.92
C ASP A 117 7.14 -13.96 -6.64
N PHE A 118 7.79 -13.04 -5.92
CA PHE A 118 7.21 -12.35 -4.77
C PHE A 118 6.23 -11.26 -5.20
N TYR A 119 6.47 -10.62 -6.33
CA TYR A 119 5.70 -9.46 -6.77
C TYR A 119 4.55 -9.87 -7.70
N TYR A 120 3.35 -9.43 -7.36
CA TYR A 120 2.19 -9.62 -8.21
C TYR A 120 2.30 -8.71 -9.45
N ASN A 121 2.07 -9.28 -10.65
CA ASN A 121 1.97 -8.52 -11.90
C ASN A 121 0.83 -9.11 -12.76
N ASP A 122 -0.11 -8.30 -13.19
CA ASP A 122 -1.25 -8.72 -14.00
C ASP A 122 -0.85 -9.23 -15.39
N ALA A 123 0.28 -8.77 -15.94
CA ALA A 123 0.76 -9.19 -17.26
C ALA A 123 1.31 -10.63 -17.29
N ASN A 124 1.67 -11.20 -16.14
CA ASN A 124 2.31 -12.51 -16.03
C ASN A 124 1.32 -13.66 -15.73
N LYS A 125 0.02 -13.53 -16.16
CA LYS A 125 -1.02 -14.51 -15.75
C LYS A 125 -1.99 -14.89 -16.84
#